data_3aa22a4a185c6f312b74c5212b3bf43b
#
_entry.id   3aa22a4a185c6f312b74c5212b3bf43b
#
_cell.length_a   1.000
_cell.length_b   1.000
_cell.length_c   1.000
_cell.angle_alpha   90.00
_cell.angle_beta   90.00
_cell.angle_gamma   90.00
#
_symmetry.space_group_name_H-M   'P 1'
#
loop_
_entity.id
_entity.type
_entity.pdbx_description
1 polymer ?
#
loop_
_entity_poly.entity_id
_entity_poly.type
_entity_poly.pdbx_seq_one_letter_code
_entity_poly.pdbx_strand_id
1 'polypeptide(L)'
;MLNDPEIDIVVNLTIPAVHVEVSEAILAAGKHVWTEKPIGVSRDESLRLLQKADAAGLRVGVAPDTVLGPGVQTAKRAIARGDIGRPLFAQTTFQWQGPEIFHPNPAFLYAKGAGPLLDMGPYYVSALVHVFGPVAAVAALGLQGSPTRTVQVGELAGQEFPVEIPSTLSVLMDFEQGGQAQSLYSTDSPLLRTGIVEITGTEGTIVIPDPNTFGGEITITRPLTQAFVPPAPMTQEVVDVVQEGVLSGRGVGLLDMARSIAADRPHVATGEFGYHVLDTLLSIEEAAESRSFVQVASTIDEVGSLDADFDPFEATL
;
A
#
# COMPACT_ATOMS: atom_id res chain seq x y z
N MET A 1 16.19 23.81 10.55
CA MET A 1 15.03 22.92 10.73
C MET A 1 15.23 21.99 11.94
N LEU A 2 16.19 21.04 11.96
CA LEU A 2 16.33 20.09 13.07
C LEU A 2 16.62 20.75 14.44
N ASN A 3 17.30 21.87 14.48
CA ASN A 3 17.59 22.62 15.70
C ASN A 3 16.51 23.64 16.09
N ASP A 4 15.42 23.71 15.35
CA ASP A 4 14.34 24.66 15.59
C ASP A 4 13.38 24.08 16.66
N PRO A 5 13.22 24.72 17.84
CA PRO A 5 12.37 24.21 18.91
C PRO A 5 10.86 24.31 18.60
N GLU A 6 10.46 25.07 17.59
CA GLU A 6 9.06 25.24 17.20
C GLU A 6 8.58 24.14 16.21
N ILE A 7 9.47 23.25 15.78
CA ILE A 7 9.14 22.13 14.90
C ILE A 7 9.05 20.85 15.71
N ASP A 8 7.90 20.18 15.70
CA ASP A 8 7.65 18.91 16.37
C ASP A 8 7.79 17.70 15.44
N ILE A 9 7.38 17.86 14.16
CA ILE A 9 7.37 16.78 13.17
C ILE A 9 8.18 17.22 11.95
N VAL A 10 9.02 16.33 11.43
CA VAL A 10 9.75 16.55 10.18
C VAL A 10 9.31 15.50 9.14
N VAL A 11 9.03 15.99 7.93
CA VAL A 11 8.64 15.16 6.79
C VAL A 11 9.88 14.77 5.99
N ASN A 12 10.09 13.47 5.83
CA ASN A 12 11.18 12.89 5.04
C ASN A 12 10.66 12.50 3.64
N LEU A 13 10.97 13.28 2.64
CA LEU A 13 10.61 13.07 1.23
C LEU A 13 11.84 12.72 0.37
N THR A 14 12.85 12.14 0.96
CA THR A 14 14.06 11.72 0.25
C THR A 14 13.82 10.46 -0.57
N ILE A 15 14.86 9.86 -1.12
CA ILE A 15 14.76 8.60 -1.86
C ILE A 15 14.82 7.40 -0.90
N PRO A 16 14.23 6.25 -1.24
CA PRO A 16 14.13 5.08 -0.35
C PRO A 16 15.45 4.64 0.29
N ALA A 17 16.55 4.72 -0.45
CA ALA A 17 17.88 4.29 0.00
C ALA A 17 18.41 5.05 1.23
N VAL A 18 17.88 6.26 1.50
CA VAL A 18 18.32 7.10 2.63
C VAL A 18 17.21 7.41 3.62
N HIS A 19 16.02 6.80 3.47
CA HIS A 19 14.87 7.04 4.35
C HIS A 19 15.24 6.80 5.82
N VAL A 20 15.87 5.67 6.12
CA VAL A 20 16.24 5.32 7.50
C VAL A 20 17.30 6.28 8.06
N GLU A 21 18.36 6.56 7.31
CA GLU A 21 19.41 7.49 7.74
C GLU A 21 18.87 8.88 8.10
N VAL A 22 18.05 9.45 7.19
CA VAL A 22 17.46 10.77 7.40
C VAL A 22 16.45 10.74 8.55
N SER A 23 15.64 9.70 8.67
CA SER A 23 14.68 9.54 9.76
C SER A 23 15.38 9.38 11.11
N GLU A 24 16.48 8.63 11.19
CA GLU A 24 17.29 8.55 12.41
C GLU A 24 17.89 9.89 12.82
N ALA A 25 18.33 10.71 11.86
CA ALA A 25 18.83 12.07 12.15
C ALA A 25 17.71 12.99 12.70
N ILE A 26 16.47 12.83 12.20
CA ILE A 26 15.29 13.56 12.69
C ILE A 26 14.98 13.13 14.14
N LEU A 27 14.92 11.82 14.41
CA LEU A 27 14.70 11.29 15.77
C LEU A 27 15.79 11.76 16.75
N ALA A 28 17.07 11.75 16.31
CA ALA A 28 18.18 12.22 17.14
C ALA A 28 18.10 13.70 17.50
N ALA A 29 17.38 14.49 16.72
CA ALA A 29 17.07 15.88 17.03
C ALA A 29 15.83 16.06 17.93
N GLY A 30 15.25 14.96 18.43
CA GLY A 30 14.06 14.98 19.31
C GLY A 30 12.77 15.30 18.56
N LYS A 31 12.69 15.01 17.27
CA LYS A 31 11.51 15.30 16.43
C LYS A 31 10.81 14.00 16.03
N HIS A 32 9.49 14.04 15.93
CA HIS A 32 8.73 13.00 15.26
C HIS A 32 9.02 12.98 13.76
N VAL A 33 8.81 11.81 13.13
CA VAL A 33 9.10 11.63 11.70
C VAL A 33 7.84 11.18 10.96
N TRP A 34 7.56 11.82 9.83
CA TRP A 34 6.71 11.28 8.77
C TRP A 34 7.59 10.99 7.56
N THR A 35 7.65 9.74 7.10
CA THR A 35 8.50 9.37 5.95
C THR A 35 7.68 8.86 4.77
N GLU A 36 8.20 9.12 3.56
CA GLU A 36 7.68 8.47 2.35
C GLU A 36 7.87 6.95 2.39
N LYS A 37 7.06 6.30 1.56
CA LYS A 37 7.13 4.85 1.35
C LYS A 37 8.33 4.47 0.44
N PRO A 38 8.89 3.27 0.64
CA PRO A 38 8.77 2.41 1.83
C PRO A 38 9.50 3.02 3.03
N ILE A 39 9.22 2.54 4.25
CA ILE A 39 9.92 3.03 5.46
C ILE A 39 11.44 2.96 5.36
N GLY A 40 11.95 2.01 4.60
CA GLY A 40 13.35 1.77 4.29
C GLY A 40 13.47 0.68 3.22
N VAL A 41 14.68 0.21 2.96
CA VAL A 41 15.00 -0.87 1.99
C VAL A 41 15.57 -2.13 2.66
N SER A 42 15.69 -2.13 3.99
CA SER A 42 16.25 -3.20 4.81
C SER A 42 15.38 -3.43 6.04
N ARG A 43 15.06 -4.71 6.35
CA ARG A 43 14.35 -5.09 7.56
C ARG A 43 15.07 -4.62 8.82
N ASP A 44 16.36 -4.94 8.93
CA ASP A 44 17.15 -4.64 10.13
C ASP A 44 17.27 -3.14 10.38
N GLU A 45 17.47 -2.34 9.34
CA GLU A 45 17.57 -0.90 9.46
C GLU A 45 16.24 -0.26 9.84
N SER A 46 15.16 -0.70 9.22
CA SER A 46 13.82 -0.19 9.49
C SER A 46 13.35 -0.58 10.92
N LEU A 47 13.63 -1.81 11.35
CA LEU A 47 13.32 -2.23 12.73
C LEU A 47 14.13 -1.43 13.76
N ARG A 48 15.42 -1.18 13.48
CA ARG A 48 16.27 -0.34 14.34
C ARG A 48 15.74 1.10 14.43
N LEU A 49 15.23 1.65 13.34
CA LEU A 49 14.59 2.98 13.34
C LEU A 49 13.40 3.02 14.31
N LEU A 50 12.51 2.02 14.25
CA LEU A 50 11.35 1.94 15.15
C LEU A 50 11.77 1.79 16.61
N GLN A 51 12.76 0.93 16.90
CA GLN A 51 13.30 0.78 18.25
C GLN A 51 13.90 2.08 18.82
N LYS A 52 14.57 2.88 17.96
CA LYS A 52 15.08 4.20 18.36
C LYS A 52 13.96 5.19 18.64
N ALA A 53 12.91 5.18 17.84
CA ALA A 53 11.74 6.03 18.03
C ALA A 53 11.05 5.71 19.37
N ASP A 54 10.79 4.43 19.62
CA ASP A 54 10.17 3.95 20.85
C ASP A 54 11.01 4.34 22.11
N ALA A 55 12.31 4.08 22.08
CA ALA A 55 13.22 4.44 23.17
C ALA A 55 13.28 5.96 23.45
N ALA A 56 13.00 6.79 22.45
CA ALA A 56 12.95 8.24 22.58
C ALA A 56 11.54 8.79 22.90
N GLY A 57 10.51 7.95 22.94
CA GLY A 57 9.10 8.39 23.05
C GLY A 57 8.63 9.19 21.85
N LEU A 58 9.23 8.95 20.68
CA LEU A 58 8.90 9.63 19.44
C LEU A 58 8.12 8.71 18.51
N ARG A 59 7.39 9.30 17.56
CA ARG A 59 6.57 8.54 16.60
C ARG A 59 7.19 8.57 15.22
N VAL A 60 7.02 7.45 14.51
CA VAL A 60 7.27 7.32 13.07
C VAL A 60 5.94 7.09 12.38
N GLY A 61 5.56 7.94 11.43
CA GLY A 61 4.46 7.73 10.51
C GLY A 61 5.01 7.44 9.11
N VAL A 62 4.33 6.59 8.34
CA VAL A 62 4.81 6.10 7.04
C VAL A 62 3.72 6.19 5.99
N ALA A 63 4.05 6.79 4.84
CA ALA A 63 3.22 6.68 3.64
C ALA A 63 3.17 5.21 3.12
N PRO A 64 2.16 4.82 2.32
CA PRO A 64 1.19 5.69 1.68
C PRO A 64 0.01 6.02 2.58
N ASP A 65 -0.33 7.27 2.67
CA ASP A 65 -1.51 7.75 3.41
C ASP A 65 -2.83 7.66 2.61
N THR A 66 -2.78 7.12 1.41
CA THR A 66 -3.97 6.88 0.57
C THR A 66 -4.95 5.90 1.21
N VAL A 67 -4.47 4.97 2.05
CA VAL A 67 -5.34 4.08 2.85
C VAL A 67 -6.24 4.84 3.83
N LEU A 68 -5.89 6.07 4.18
CA LEU A 68 -6.68 6.97 5.00
C LEU A 68 -7.68 7.80 4.18
N GLY A 69 -7.61 7.70 2.86
CA GLY A 69 -8.58 8.32 1.98
C GLY A 69 -10.00 7.77 2.19
N PRO A 70 -11.03 8.60 2.00
CA PRO A 70 -12.42 8.21 2.24
C PRO A 70 -12.85 6.99 1.43
N GLY A 71 -12.24 6.73 0.27
CA GLY A 71 -12.54 5.55 -0.54
C GLY A 71 -12.21 4.23 0.18
N VAL A 72 -10.96 4.03 0.60
CA VAL A 72 -10.52 2.82 1.31
C VAL A 72 -11.17 2.74 2.70
N GLN A 73 -11.29 3.88 3.40
CA GLN A 73 -11.90 3.93 4.72
C GLN A 73 -13.40 3.56 4.68
N THR A 74 -14.14 4.01 3.67
CA THR A 74 -15.55 3.61 3.48
C THR A 74 -15.66 2.13 3.19
N ALA A 75 -14.80 1.59 2.32
CA ALA A 75 -14.80 0.16 2.02
C ALA A 75 -14.49 -0.68 3.27
N LYS A 76 -13.51 -0.27 4.08
CA LYS A 76 -13.21 -0.93 5.36
C LYS A 76 -14.43 -0.93 6.29
N ARG A 77 -15.10 0.22 6.45
CA ARG A 77 -16.32 0.31 7.26
C ARG A 77 -17.45 -0.57 6.72
N ALA A 78 -17.66 -0.61 5.39
CA ALA A 78 -18.66 -1.47 4.75
C ALA A 78 -18.37 -2.96 5.04
N ILE A 79 -17.11 -3.38 4.94
CA ILE A 79 -16.69 -4.76 5.27
C ILE A 79 -16.91 -5.04 6.76
N ALA A 80 -16.53 -4.13 7.65
CA ALA A 80 -16.72 -4.27 9.10
C ALA A 80 -18.19 -4.33 9.51
N ARG A 81 -19.10 -3.65 8.79
CA ARG A 81 -20.55 -3.77 8.97
C ARG A 81 -21.13 -5.11 8.50
N GLY A 82 -20.34 -5.92 7.79
CA GLY A 82 -20.76 -7.19 7.23
C GLY A 82 -21.42 -7.08 5.86
N ASP A 83 -21.26 -5.96 5.13
CA ASP A 83 -21.91 -5.71 3.85
C ASP A 83 -21.57 -6.76 2.77
N ILE A 84 -20.45 -7.50 2.93
CA ILE A 84 -20.07 -8.65 2.09
C ILE A 84 -20.02 -9.97 2.87
N GLY A 85 -20.50 -9.99 4.12
CA GLY A 85 -20.28 -11.10 5.04
C GLY A 85 -18.81 -11.20 5.49
N ARG A 86 -18.36 -12.40 5.86
CA ARG A 86 -16.94 -12.62 6.25
C ARG A 86 -16.04 -12.57 5.01
N PRO A 87 -15.00 -11.74 4.97
CA PRO A 87 -14.01 -11.72 3.89
C PRO A 87 -13.35 -13.09 3.72
N LEU A 88 -13.15 -13.52 2.47
CA LEU A 88 -12.58 -14.81 2.11
C LEU A 88 -11.28 -14.67 1.34
N PHE A 89 -11.31 -13.87 0.28
CA PHE A 89 -10.14 -13.63 -0.56
C PHE A 89 -10.22 -12.29 -1.27
N ALA A 90 -9.04 -11.84 -1.72
CA ALA A 90 -8.92 -10.67 -2.59
C ALA A 90 -8.19 -11.01 -3.88
N GLN A 91 -8.51 -10.26 -4.93
CA GLN A 91 -7.75 -10.19 -6.15
C GLN A 91 -7.32 -8.75 -6.42
N THR A 92 -6.02 -8.55 -6.67
CA THR A 92 -5.50 -7.23 -7.02
C THR A 92 -4.67 -7.27 -8.29
N THR A 93 -4.73 -6.18 -9.07
CA THR A 93 -3.95 -6.08 -10.29
C THR A 93 -3.42 -4.67 -10.46
N PHE A 94 -2.10 -4.60 -10.63
CA PHE A 94 -1.39 -3.45 -11.17
C PHE A 94 -0.61 -3.92 -12.40
N GLN A 95 -1.09 -3.59 -13.58
CA GLN A 95 -0.40 -3.92 -14.82
C GLN A 95 -0.50 -2.80 -15.84
N TRP A 96 0.60 -2.52 -16.52
CA TRP A 96 0.73 -1.54 -17.58
C TRP A 96 2.05 -1.75 -18.33
N GLN A 97 2.35 -0.90 -19.33
CA GLN A 97 3.54 -1.08 -20.17
C GLN A 97 4.83 -0.44 -19.61
N GLY A 98 4.77 0.19 -18.43
CA GLY A 98 5.95 0.68 -17.70
C GLY A 98 6.17 2.20 -17.75
N PRO A 99 7.02 2.73 -16.86
CA PRO A 99 7.23 4.18 -16.68
C PRO A 99 8.06 4.83 -17.79
N GLU A 100 8.77 4.08 -18.62
CA GLU A 100 9.58 4.61 -19.72
C GLU A 100 8.76 5.39 -20.77
N ILE A 101 7.44 5.21 -20.79
CA ILE A 101 6.54 5.92 -21.69
C ILE A 101 6.29 7.39 -21.32
N PHE A 102 6.55 7.77 -20.06
CA PHE A 102 6.34 9.14 -19.59
C PHE A 102 7.50 9.69 -18.74
N HIS A 103 8.32 8.83 -18.14
CA HIS A 103 9.42 9.26 -17.27
C HIS A 103 10.70 9.47 -18.10
N PRO A 104 11.35 10.67 -18.03
CA PRO A 104 12.51 11.00 -18.85
C PRO A 104 13.79 10.26 -18.43
N ASN A 105 13.84 9.69 -17.24
CA ASN A 105 14.94 8.86 -16.72
C ASN A 105 14.39 7.69 -15.91
N PRO A 106 13.84 6.64 -16.54
CA PRO A 106 13.14 5.54 -15.86
C PRO A 106 14.08 4.45 -15.30
N ALA A 107 15.37 4.47 -15.60
CA ALA A 107 16.29 3.37 -15.29
C ALA A 107 16.31 2.99 -13.80
N PHE A 108 16.21 3.96 -12.89
CA PHE A 108 16.18 3.70 -11.45
C PHE A 108 14.97 2.89 -10.98
N LEU A 109 13.85 2.94 -11.72
CA LEU A 109 12.64 2.17 -11.44
C LEU A 109 12.78 0.69 -11.85
N TYR A 110 13.85 0.33 -12.55
CA TYR A 110 14.16 -1.04 -12.96
C TYR A 110 15.46 -1.57 -12.33
N ALA A 111 16.09 -0.78 -11.44
CA ALA A 111 17.26 -1.18 -10.68
C ALA A 111 16.86 -2.04 -9.46
N LYS A 112 17.85 -2.74 -8.87
CA LYS A 112 17.65 -3.52 -7.64
C LYS A 112 17.08 -2.64 -6.52
N GLY A 113 16.08 -3.15 -5.80
CA GLY A 113 15.37 -2.42 -4.75
C GLY A 113 14.27 -1.49 -5.28
N ALA A 114 13.90 -1.61 -6.56
CA ALA A 114 12.79 -0.89 -7.18
C ALA A 114 11.82 -1.87 -7.88
N GLY A 115 11.20 -1.46 -8.97
CA GLY A 115 10.29 -2.27 -9.76
C GLY A 115 8.81 -2.15 -9.34
N PRO A 116 7.92 -2.81 -10.09
CA PRO A 116 6.49 -2.67 -9.88
C PRO A 116 6.04 -3.13 -8.49
N LEU A 117 6.77 -4.06 -7.86
CA LEU A 117 6.47 -4.52 -6.52
C LEU A 117 6.80 -3.47 -5.45
N LEU A 118 8.04 -2.97 -5.42
CA LEU A 118 8.48 -2.04 -4.36
C LEU A 118 7.97 -0.61 -4.58
N ASP A 119 7.64 -0.24 -5.81
CA ASP A 119 7.05 1.06 -6.12
C ASP A 119 5.54 1.09 -5.83
N MET A 120 4.78 0.11 -6.33
CA MET A 120 3.33 0.08 -6.25
C MET A 120 2.77 -0.87 -5.18
N GLY A 121 3.49 -1.92 -4.86
CA GLY A 121 3.10 -2.87 -3.82
C GLY A 121 2.74 -2.24 -2.48
N PRO A 122 3.42 -1.19 -2.00
CA PRO A 122 3.03 -0.52 -0.75
C PRO A 122 1.56 -0.10 -0.71
N TYR A 123 0.99 0.38 -1.80
CA TYR A 123 -0.41 0.81 -1.86
C TYR A 123 -1.38 -0.38 -1.74
N TYR A 124 -1.13 -1.43 -2.52
CA TYR A 124 -2.00 -2.61 -2.57
C TYR A 124 -1.90 -3.45 -1.31
N VAL A 125 -0.68 -3.71 -0.82
CA VAL A 125 -0.46 -4.46 0.42
C VAL A 125 -1.04 -3.70 1.61
N SER A 126 -0.87 -2.37 1.69
CA SER A 126 -1.48 -1.57 2.74
C SER A 126 -3.01 -1.67 2.74
N ALA A 127 -3.66 -1.62 1.57
CA ALA A 127 -5.10 -1.78 1.47
C ALA A 127 -5.57 -3.18 1.91
N LEU A 128 -4.83 -4.23 1.54
CA LEU A 128 -5.14 -5.61 1.94
C LEU A 128 -4.95 -5.84 3.44
N VAL A 129 -3.85 -5.36 4.01
CA VAL A 129 -3.58 -5.43 5.46
C VAL A 129 -4.63 -4.65 6.25
N HIS A 130 -5.13 -3.55 5.71
CA HIS A 130 -6.21 -2.76 6.31
C HIS A 130 -7.53 -3.55 6.44
N VAL A 131 -7.75 -4.55 5.56
CA VAL A 131 -8.97 -5.37 5.52
C VAL A 131 -8.79 -6.71 6.22
N PHE A 132 -7.68 -7.40 5.96
CA PHE A 132 -7.47 -8.79 6.41
C PHE A 132 -6.56 -8.90 7.65
N GLY A 133 -5.96 -7.79 8.09
CA GLY A 133 -4.92 -7.83 9.12
C GLY A 133 -3.56 -8.25 8.57
N PRO A 134 -2.62 -8.67 9.44
CA PRO A 134 -1.25 -8.98 9.06
C PRO A 134 -1.13 -10.19 8.13
N VAL A 135 -0.17 -10.10 7.22
CA VAL A 135 0.21 -11.19 6.32
C VAL A 135 1.07 -12.20 7.06
N ALA A 136 0.70 -13.47 7.04
CA ALA A 136 1.43 -14.57 7.67
C ALA A 136 2.50 -15.17 6.76
N ALA A 137 2.14 -15.38 5.48
CA ALA A 137 3.02 -16.04 4.52
C ALA A 137 2.74 -15.58 3.10
N VAL A 138 3.75 -15.69 2.25
CA VAL A 138 3.66 -15.35 0.83
C VAL A 138 4.28 -16.41 -0.06
N ALA A 139 3.80 -16.52 -1.30
CA ALA A 139 4.45 -17.24 -2.39
C ALA A 139 4.44 -16.37 -3.65
N ALA A 140 5.49 -16.44 -4.46
CA ALA A 140 5.58 -15.63 -5.65
C ALA A 140 6.37 -16.29 -6.78
N LEU A 141 6.07 -15.85 -8.02
CA LEU A 141 6.88 -16.09 -9.20
C LEU A 141 7.22 -14.75 -9.84
N GLY A 142 8.51 -14.54 -10.05
CA GLY A 142 9.04 -13.37 -10.76
C GLY A 142 9.43 -13.71 -12.19
N LEU A 143 9.17 -12.78 -13.11
CA LEU A 143 9.57 -12.84 -14.50
C LEU A 143 10.20 -11.52 -14.91
N GLN A 144 11.35 -11.57 -15.57
CA GLN A 144 11.95 -10.46 -16.29
C GLN A 144 11.54 -10.56 -17.75
N GLY A 145 10.63 -9.68 -18.21
CA GLY A 145 10.09 -9.74 -19.56
C GLY A 145 11.11 -9.39 -20.67
N SER A 146 12.04 -8.47 -20.35
CA SER A 146 13.16 -8.10 -21.22
C SER A 146 14.38 -7.76 -20.40
N PRO A 147 15.61 -8.06 -20.87
CA PRO A 147 16.85 -7.68 -20.19
C PRO A 147 17.15 -6.18 -20.26
N THR A 148 16.58 -5.48 -21.25
CA THR A 148 16.73 -4.03 -21.44
C THR A 148 15.39 -3.39 -21.80
N ARG A 149 15.26 -2.10 -21.54
CA ARG A 149 14.18 -1.24 -22.01
C ARG A 149 14.72 0.05 -22.60
N THR A 150 13.87 0.80 -23.31
CA THR A 150 14.26 2.02 -24.00
C THR A 150 13.47 3.20 -23.46
N VAL A 151 14.15 4.27 -23.11
CA VAL A 151 13.53 5.55 -22.72
C VAL A 151 12.74 6.11 -23.89
N GLN A 152 11.47 6.46 -23.70
CA GLN A 152 10.59 6.90 -24.80
C GLN A 152 10.41 8.42 -24.86
N VAL A 153 10.75 9.15 -23.79
CA VAL A 153 10.50 10.60 -23.70
C VAL A 153 11.71 11.34 -23.11
N GLY A 154 11.78 12.64 -23.33
CA GLY A 154 12.83 13.53 -22.80
C GLY A 154 14.16 13.44 -23.55
N GLU A 155 15.21 13.99 -22.95
CA GLU A 155 16.54 14.09 -23.56
C GLU A 155 17.22 12.73 -23.77
N LEU A 156 16.86 11.73 -22.97
CA LEU A 156 17.39 10.37 -23.05
C LEU A 156 16.58 9.46 -23.98
N ALA A 157 15.57 9.99 -24.69
CA ALA A 157 14.72 9.19 -25.58
C ALA A 157 15.55 8.40 -26.62
N GLY A 158 15.28 7.11 -26.74
CA GLY A 158 16.01 6.18 -27.60
C GLY A 158 17.21 5.51 -26.92
N GLN A 159 17.60 5.89 -25.71
CA GLN A 159 18.66 5.19 -24.97
C GLN A 159 18.11 3.93 -24.31
N GLU A 160 18.86 2.84 -24.41
CA GLU A 160 18.58 1.60 -23.69
C GLU A 160 19.15 1.66 -22.27
N PHE A 161 18.46 1.00 -21.35
CA PHE A 161 18.88 0.80 -19.98
C PHE A 161 18.59 -0.64 -19.50
N PRO A 162 19.37 -1.20 -18.55
CA PRO A 162 19.18 -2.55 -18.07
C PRO A 162 17.94 -2.66 -17.18
N VAL A 163 17.30 -3.85 -17.19
CA VAL A 163 16.29 -4.27 -16.22
C VAL A 163 16.98 -5.27 -15.28
N GLU A 164 17.05 -4.94 -13.99
CA GLU A 164 17.78 -5.72 -12.99
C GLU A 164 16.86 -6.49 -12.02
N ILE A 165 15.55 -6.33 -12.20
CA ILE A 165 14.51 -6.87 -11.30
C ILE A 165 13.44 -7.62 -12.10
N PRO A 166 12.60 -8.44 -11.46
CA PRO A 166 11.40 -8.95 -12.08
C PRO A 166 10.47 -7.79 -12.48
N SER A 167 10.14 -7.71 -13.76
CA SER A 167 9.20 -6.72 -14.29
C SER A 167 7.74 -7.18 -14.22
N THR A 168 7.52 -8.48 -13.90
CA THR A 168 6.22 -9.07 -13.60
C THR A 168 6.34 -10.02 -12.42
N LEU A 169 5.46 -9.88 -11.42
CA LEU A 169 5.35 -10.79 -10.28
C LEU A 169 3.89 -11.23 -10.11
N SER A 170 3.71 -12.55 -9.98
CA SER A 170 2.45 -13.16 -9.55
C SER A 170 2.61 -13.61 -8.10
N VAL A 171 1.73 -13.13 -7.21
CA VAL A 171 1.89 -13.24 -5.76
C VAL A 171 0.65 -13.87 -5.14
N LEU A 172 0.87 -14.75 -4.16
CA LEU A 172 -0.16 -15.25 -3.24
C LEU A 172 0.21 -14.80 -1.82
N MET A 173 -0.78 -14.36 -1.06
CA MET A 173 -0.64 -13.97 0.35
C MET A 173 -1.64 -14.72 1.19
N ASP A 174 -1.22 -15.18 2.37
CA ASP A 174 -2.04 -15.78 3.41
C ASP A 174 -2.03 -14.87 4.64
N PHE A 175 -3.19 -14.62 5.27
CA PHE A 175 -3.32 -13.67 6.37
C PHE A 175 -3.52 -14.40 7.70
N GLU A 176 -2.94 -13.88 8.78
CA GLU A 176 -2.99 -14.49 10.12
C GLU A 176 -4.42 -14.72 10.64
N GLN A 177 -5.32 -13.79 10.35
CA GLN A 177 -6.72 -13.85 10.79
C GLN A 177 -7.61 -14.66 9.82
N GLY A 178 -7.00 -15.28 8.82
CA GLY A 178 -7.66 -15.99 7.73
C GLY A 178 -8.00 -15.10 6.55
N GLY A 179 -8.25 -15.74 5.42
CA GLY A 179 -8.36 -15.09 4.13
C GLY A 179 -7.04 -15.16 3.36
N GLN A 180 -7.11 -14.88 2.07
CA GLN A 180 -5.95 -14.92 1.18
C GLN A 180 -6.08 -13.88 0.07
N ALA A 181 -4.96 -13.53 -0.57
CA ALA A 181 -5.00 -12.66 -1.74
C ALA A 181 -4.14 -13.18 -2.87
N GLN A 182 -4.58 -12.87 -4.10
CA GLN A 182 -3.80 -13.01 -5.32
C GLN A 182 -3.52 -11.62 -5.88
N SER A 183 -2.25 -11.32 -6.15
CA SER A 183 -1.83 -10.03 -6.69
C SER A 183 -0.96 -10.18 -7.94
N LEU A 184 -1.18 -9.32 -8.92
CA LEU A 184 -0.35 -9.20 -10.11
C LEU A 184 0.28 -7.80 -10.14
N TYR A 185 1.61 -7.76 -10.21
CA TYR A 185 2.38 -6.53 -10.44
C TYR A 185 3.15 -6.67 -11.75
N SER A 186 2.87 -5.84 -12.76
CA SER A 186 3.53 -5.97 -14.05
C SER A 186 3.72 -4.63 -14.75
N THR A 187 4.92 -4.45 -15.31
CA THR A 187 5.24 -3.39 -16.27
C THR A 187 5.44 -3.93 -17.69
N ASP A 188 5.01 -5.17 -17.96
CA ASP A 188 5.19 -5.83 -19.26
C ASP A 188 3.91 -5.90 -20.10
N SER A 189 2.81 -5.32 -19.63
CA SER A 189 1.51 -5.47 -20.28
C SER A 189 1.09 -4.21 -21.04
N PRO A 190 0.65 -4.31 -22.29
CA PRO A 190 0.03 -3.19 -22.99
C PRO A 190 -1.38 -2.85 -22.48
N LEU A 191 -1.98 -3.74 -21.66
CA LEU A 191 -3.25 -3.46 -20.99
C LEU A 191 -3.03 -2.58 -19.77
N LEU A 192 -3.71 -1.45 -19.74
CA LEU A 192 -3.75 -0.59 -18.55
C LEU A 192 -4.83 -1.13 -17.60
N ARG A 193 -4.39 -1.81 -16.55
CA ARG A 193 -5.23 -2.32 -15.45
C ARG A 193 -4.59 -1.98 -14.13
N THR A 194 -4.71 -0.73 -13.73
CA THR A 194 -4.27 -0.21 -12.43
C THR A 194 -5.46 -0.04 -11.51
N GLY A 195 -5.25 -0.13 -10.21
CA GLY A 195 -6.29 0.12 -9.23
C GLY A 195 -7.35 -0.98 -9.11
N ILE A 196 -7.11 -2.18 -9.60
CA ILE A 196 -8.05 -3.29 -9.42
C ILE A 196 -7.81 -3.88 -8.03
N VAL A 197 -8.81 -3.76 -7.17
CA VAL A 197 -8.87 -4.39 -5.85
C VAL A 197 -10.30 -4.88 -5.61
N GLU A 198 -10.45 -6.19 -5.67
CA GLU A 198 -11.72 -6.91 -5.51
C GLU A 198 -11.63 -7.80 -4.26
N ILE A 199 -12.52 -7.62 -3.30
CA ILE A 199 -12.55 -8.39 -2.05
C ILE A 199 -13.85 -9.16 -1.98
N THR A 200 -13.75 -10.47 -1.99
CA THR A 200 -14.90 -11.39 -1.93
C THR A 200 -15.09 -11.89 -0.51
N GLY A 201 -16.30 -11.78 -0.05
CA GLY A 201 -16.77 -12.37 1.19
C GLY A 201 -17.87 -13.40 0.95
N THR A 202 -18.48 -13.89 2.04
CA THR A 202 -19.53 -14.95 1.98
C THR A 202 -20.85 -14.45 1.39
N GLU A 203 -21.08 -13.13 1.32
CA GLU A 203 -22.37 -12.52 0.92
C GLU A 203 -22.25 -11.50 -0.22
N GLY A 204 -21.05 -11.33 -0.78
CA GLY A 204 -20.81 -10.44 -1.90
C GLY A 204 -19.34 -10.19 -2.18
N THR A 205 -19.09 -9.46 -3.27
CA THR A 205 -17.76 -8.98 -3.63
C THR A 205 -17.80 -7.46 -3.67
N ILE A 206 -16.93 -6.81 -2.90
CA ILE A 206 -16.72 -5.36 -2.95
C ILE A 206 -15.55 -5.04 -3.87
N VAL A 207 -15.75 -4.07 -4.76
CA VAL A 207 -14.68 -3.44 -5.56
C VAL A 207 -14.39 -2.10 -4.92
N ILE A 208 -13.13 -1.84 -4.58
CA ILE A 208 -12.71 -0.60 -3.94
C ILE A 208 -11.92 0.27 -4.92
N PRO A 209 -11.78 1.58 -4.67
CA PRO A 209 -10.99 2.46 -5.53
C PRO A 209 -9.53 2.05 -5.63
N ASP A 210 -8.83 2.59 -6.64
CA ASP A 210 -7.37 2.45 -6.76
C ASP A 210 -6.71 2.87 -5.43
N PRO A 211 -5.98 1.97 -4.76
CA PRO A 211 -5.35 2.27 -3.48
C PRO A 211 -4.25 3.34 -3.57
N ASN A 212 -3.87 3.78 -4.77
CA ASN A 212 -3.00 4.94 -4.98
C ASN A 212 -3.78 6.26 -5.07
N THR A 213 -5.10 6.23 -4.87
CA THR A 213 -5.98 7.41 -4.83
C THR A 213 -6.68 7.54 -3.49
N PHE A 214 -7.27 8.71 -3.21
CA PHE A 214 -7.96 8.96 -1.94
C PHE A 214 -9.46 8.64 -1.99
N GLY A 215 -10.07 8.66 -3.16
CA GLY A 215 -11.49 8.41 -3.36
C GLY A 215 -11.76 7.71 -4.68
N GLY A 216 -13.01 7.37 -4.93
CA GLY A 216 -13.47 6.74 -6.15
C GLY A 216 -14.72 5.90 -5.93
N GLU A 217 -15.15 5.23 -6.97
CA GLU A 217 -16.34 4.38 -6.93
C GLU A 217 -16.09 3.14 -6.06
N ILE A 218 -17.11 2.78 -5.27
CA ILE A 218 -17.15 1.56 -4.47
C ILE A 218 -18.43 0.83 -4.85
N THR A 219 -18.32 -0.43 -5.25
CA THR A 219 -19.49 -1.22 -5.62
C THR A 219 -19.49 -2.56 -4.91
N ILE A 220 -20.68 -3.10 -4.62
CA ILE A 220 -20.86 -4.45 -4.10
C ILE A 220 -21.68 -5.25 -5.09
N THR A 221 -21.12 -6.35 -5.57
CA THR A 221 -21.84 -7.34 -6.36
C THR A 221 -22.38 -8.43 -5.43
N ARG A 222 -23.72 -8.67 -5.51
CA ARG A 222 -24.40 -9.66 -4.70
C ARG A 222 -24.40 -11.04 -5.36
N PRO A 223 -24.47 -12.14 -4.57
CA PRO A 223 -24.66 -13.47 -5.11
C PRO A 223 -25.97 -13.58 -5.90
N LEU A 224 -25.98 -14.42 -6.92
CA LEU A 224 -27.20 -14.74 -7.64
C LEU A 224 -28.18 -15.48 -6.72
N THR A 225 -29.41 -14.94 -6.62
CA THR A 225 -30.46 -15.52 -5.79
C THR A 225 -31.38 -16.47 -6.56
N GLN A 226 -31.28 -16.47 -7.90
CA GLN A 226 -32.08 -17.31 -8.78
C GLN A 226 -31.21 -18.36 -9.47
N ALA A 227 -31.78 -19.56 -9.67
CA ALA A 227 -31.11 -20.61 -10.42
C ALA A 227 -30.86 -20.16 -11.86
N PHE A 228 -29.61 -20.27 -12.30
CA PHE A 228 -29.23 -19.99 -13.66
C PHE A 228 -29.56 -21.17 -14.57
N VAL A 229 -30.39 -20.94 -15.60
CA VAL A 229 -30.73 -21.93 -16.63
C VAL A 229 -30.31 -21.36 -17.99
N PRO A 230 -29.23 -21.90 -18.61
CA PRO A 230 -28.83 -21.46 -19.93
C PRO A 230 -29.96 -21.68 -20.97
N PRO A 231 -30.12 -20.80 -22.00
CA PRO A 231 -29.22 -19.74 -22.41
C PRO A 231 -29.55 -18.34 -21.83
N ALA A 232 -30.36 -18.23 -20.79
CA ALA A 232 -30.65 -16.93 -20.19
C ALA A 232 -29.36 -16.23 -19.71
N PRO A 233 -29.24 -14.90 -19.88
CA PRO A 233 -28.10 -14.17 -19.36
C PRO A 233 -28.07 -14.20 -17.84
N MET A 234 -26.87 -14.37 -17.25
CA MET A 234 -26.70 -14.13 -15.82
C MET A 234 -26.72 -12.61 -15.56
N THR A 235 -27.64 -12.18 -14.73
CA THR A 235 -27.69 -10.79 -14.26
C THR A 235 -27.31 -10.78 -12.78
N GLN A 236 -26.29 -9.96 -12.44
CA GLN A 236 -25.85 -9.75 -11.07
C GLN A 236 -26.42 -8.43 -10.56
N GLU A 237 -26.80 -8.40 -9.30
CA GLU A 237 -27.10 -7.15 -8.61
C GLU A 237 -25.80 -6.47 -8.23
N VAL A 238 -25.61 -5.23 -8.68
CA VAL A 238 -24.49 -4.37 -8.31
C VAL A 238 -25.08 -3.16 -7.59
N VAL A 239 -24.57 -2.90 -6.39
CA VAL A 239 -25.02 -1.81 -5.52
C VAL A 239 -23.85 -0.85 -5.32
N ASP A 240 -24.10 0.44 -5.58
CA ASP A 240 -23.14 1.49 -5.28
C ASP A 240 -23.06 1.73 -3.77
N VAL A 241 -21.84 1.85 -3.24
CA VAL A 241 -21.61 2.23 -1.85
C VAL A 241 -21.24 3.71 -1.83
N VAL A 242 -22.05 4.51 -1.13
CA VAL A 242 -21.80 5.93 -1.01
C VAL A 242 -20.54 6.16 -0.16
N GLN A 243 -19.58 6.88 -0.72
CA GLN A 243 -18.34 7.22 -0.03
C GLN A 243 -18.65 8.12 1.17
N GLU A 244 -18.17 7.74 2.35
CA GLU A 244 -18.30 8.45 3.61
C GLU A 244 -16.99 9.23 3.90
N GLY A 245 -17.14 10.46 4.38
CA GLY A 245 -16.00 11.32 4.75
C GLY A 245 -15.63 12.34 3.70
N VAL A 246 -14.75 13.25 4.10
CA VAL A 246 -14.29 14.39 3.27
C VAL A 246 -13.13 13.93 2.39
N LEU A 247 -13.20 14.27 1.10
CA LEU A 247 -12.10 13.97 0.17
C LEU A 247 -10.83 14.71 0.60
N SER A 248 -9.79 13.94 0.86
CA SER A 248 -8.48 14.42 1.28
C SER A 248 -7.42 14.19 0.19
N GLY A 249 -6.20 14.57 0.46
CA GLY A 249 -5.05 14.38 -0.42
C GLY A 249 -3.80 13.97 0.36
N ARG A 250 -2.65 13.96 -0.31
CA ARG A 250 -1.36 13.70 0.31
C ARG A 250 -1.14 14.62 1.51
N GLY A 251 -0.71 14.04 2.64
CA GLY A 251 -0.53 14.71 3.91
C GLY A 251 -1.63 14.42 4.94
N VAL A 252 -2.73 13.73 4.56
CA VAL A 252 -3.78 13.35 5.53
C VAL A 252 -3.23 12.47 6.65
N GLY A 253 -2.27 11.59 6.36
CA GLY A 253 -1.61 10.75 7.36
C GLY A 253 -0.73 11.55 8.30
N LEU A 254 0.00 12.55 7.78
CA LEU A 254 0.74 13.49 8.61
C LEU A 254 -0.20 14.30 9.52
N LEU A 255 -1.34 14.75 9.01
CA LEU A 255 -2.35 15.47 9.79
C LEU A 255 -2.94 14.58 10.90
N ASP A 256 -3.30 13.32 10.59
CA ASP A 256 -3.75 12.37 11.62
C ASP A 256 -2.68 12.17 12.69
N MET A 257 -1.41 12.01 12.28
CA MET A 257 -0.30 11.88 13.21
C MET A 257 -0.15 13.11 14.11
N ALA A 258 -0.22 14.33 13.56
CA ALA A 258 -0.12 15.57 14.33
C ALA A 258 -1.27 15.71 15.34
N ARG A 259 -2.52 15.52 14.89
CA ARG A 259 -3.70 15.52 15.78
C ARG A 259 -3.64 14.43 16.84
N SER A 260 -3.10 13.26 16.48
CA SER A 260 -2.93 12.13 17.40
C SER A 260 -1.87 12.39 18.46
N ILE A 261 -0.78 13.09 18.12
CA ILE A 261 0.24 13.54 19.08
C ILE A 261 -0.39 14.54 20.05
N ALA A 262 -1.09 15.55 19.54
CA ALA A 262 -1.74 16.57 20.38
C ALA A 262 -2.80 15.99 21.31
N ALA A 263 -3.50 14.93 20.91
CA ALA A 263 -4.55 14.26 21.67
C ALA A 263 -4.05 13.06 22.50
N ASP A 264 -2.75 12.77 22.49
CA ASP A 264 -2.14 11.60 23.14
C ASP A 264 -2.84 10.26 22.79
N ARG A 265 -3.14 10.06 21.50
CA ARG A 265 -3.75 8.82 20.97
C ARG A 265 -2.88 8.21 19.87
N PRO A 266 -3.02 6.93 19.54
CA PRO A 266 -2.38 6.35 18.34
C PRO A 266 -2.84 7.03 17.04
N HIS A 267 -1.94 7.15 16.06
CA HIS A 267 -2.27 7.48 14.68
C HIS A 267 -2.37 6.20 13.83
N VAL A 268 -2.99 6.29 12.65
CA VAL A 268 -3.34 5.09 11.87
C VAL A 268 -2.17 4.56 11.04
N ALA A 269 -1.49 5.42 10.28
CA ALA A 269 -0.38 5.01 9.40
C ALA A 269 0.95 5.00 10.19
N THR A 270 1.09 4.04 11.12
CA THR A 270 2.24 3.93 12.03
C THR A 270 3.50 3.39 11.34
N GLY A 271 4.63 3.54 12.02
CA GLY A 271 5.89 2.94 11.60
C GLY A 271 5.85 1.42 11.55
N GLU A 272 5.18 0.78 12.52
CA GLU A 272 4.99 -0.67 12.59
C GLU A 272 4.16 -1.17 11.40
N PHE A 273 3.09 -0.46 11.04
CA PHE A 273 2.32 -0.75 9.84
C PHE A 273 3.18 -0.65 8.57
N GLY A 274 3.95 0.44 8.42
CA GLY A 274 4.87 0.60 7.30
C GLY A 274 5.97 -0.45 7.25
N TYR A 275 6.47 -0.90 8.42
CA TYR A 275 7.45 -1.97 8.54
C TYR A 275 6.86 -3.33 8.13
N HIS A 276 5.66 -3.66 8.56
CA HIS A 276 4.98 -4.90 8.16
C HIS A 276 4.74 -4.95 6.65
N VAL A 277 4.35 -3.83 6.04
CA VAL A 277 4.23 -3.71 4.58
C VAL A 277 5.58 -3.95 3.90
N LEU A 278 6.68 -3.33 4.38
CA LEU A 278 8.01 -3.56 3.84
C LEU A 278 8.43 -5.03 3.97
N ASP A 279 8.27 -5.63 5.15
CA ASP A 279 8.63 -7.03 5.41
C ASP A 279 7.86 -7.98 4.48
N THR A 280 6.56 -7.72 4.27
CA THR A 280 5.74 -8.47 3.31
C THR A 280 6.30 -8.37 1.89
N LEU A 281 6.66 -7.16 1.43
CA LEU A 281 7.20 -6.95 0.08
C LEU A 281 8.56 -7.64 -0.11
N LEU A 282 9.46 -7.55 0.87
CA LEU A 282 10.75 -8.25 0.83
C LEU A 282 10.57 -9.77 0.89
N SER A 283 9.59 -10.26 1.65
CA SER A 283 9.24 -11.69 1.67
C SER A 283 8.69 -12.17 0.33
N ILE A 284 7.98 -11.33 -0.42
CA ILE A 284 7.54 -11.63 -1.79
C ILE A 284 8.75 -11.75 -2.74
N GLU A 285 9.76 -10.87 -2.64
CA GLU A 285 10.98 -10.99 -3.42
C GLU A 285 11.72 -12.30 -3.09
N GLU A 286 11.89 -12.62 -1.81
CA GLU A 286 12.51 -13.88 -1.36
C GLU A 286 11.73 -15.11 -1.85
N ALA A 287 10.40 -15.07 -1.82
CA ALA A 287 9.56 -16.15 -2.34
C ALA A 287 9.73 -16.34 -3.85
N ALA A 288 9.83 -15.24 -4.61
CA ALA A 288 10.06 -15.29 -6.05
C ALA A 288 11.44 -15.84 -6.41
N GLU A 289 12.48 -15.51 -5.64
CA GLU A 289 13.85 -16.02 -5.81
C GLU A 289 13.96 -17.50 -5.42
N SER A 290 13.46 -17.85 -4.22
CA SER A 290 13.53 -19.22 -3.69
C SER A 290 12.52 -20.19 -4.31
N ARG A 291 11.47 -19.68 -4.95
CA ARG A 291 10.31 -20.44 -5.46
C ARG A 291 9.64 -21.28 -4.39
N SER A 292 9.54 -20.74 -3.19
CA SER A 292 8.93 -21.40 -2.03
C SER A 292 8.03 -20.44 -1.26
N PHE A 293 7.19 -20.97 -0.36
CA PHE A 293 6.51 -20.14 0.62
C PHE A 293 7.52 -19.53 1.59
N VAL A 294 7.38 -18.24 1.85
CA VAL A 294 8.16 -17.50 2.85
C VAL A 294 7.21 -16.99 3.93
N GLN A 295 7.56 -17.22 5.19
CA GLN A 295 6.85 -16.63 6.32
C GLN A 295 7.23 -15.17 6.46
N VAL A 296 6.23 -14.30 6.65
CA VAL A 296 6.46 -12.91 7.02
C VAL A 296 6.80 -12.88 8.51
N ALA A 297 7.93 -12.27 8.86
CA ALA A 297 8.45 -12.33 10.23
C ALA A 297 7.77 -11.34 11.17
N SER A 298 7.30 -10.22 10.64
CA SER A 298 6.59 -9.20 11.40
C SER A 298 5.10 -9.50 11.51
N THR A 299 4.51 -9.04 12.60
CA THR A 299 3.05 -8.95 12.76
C THR A 299 2.69 -7.58 13.29
N ILE A 300 1.43 -7.20 13.21
CA ILE A 300 0.89 -5.95 13.75
C ILE A 300 -0.48 -6.20 14.38
N ASP A 301 -0.85 -5.35 15.31
CA ASP A 301 -2.23 -5.29 15.80
C ASP A 301 -3.19 -4.81 14.69
N GLU A 302 -4.48 -4.86 14.96
CA GLU A 302 -5.48 -4.37 14.03
C GLU A 302 -5.22 -2.91 13.66
N VAL A 303 -5.14 -2.63 12.36
CA VAL A 303 -4.94 -1.27 11.87
C VAL A 303 -6.20 -0.45 12.12
N GLY A 304 -6.06 0.66 12.82
CA GLY A 304 -7.13 1.60 13.10
C GLY A 304 -7.81 2.16 11.84
N SER A 305 -8.82 2.96 12.02
CA SER A 305 -9.51 3.69 10.96
C SER A 305 -9.65 5.15 11.35
N LEU A 306 -9.72 6.05 10.38
CA LEU A 306 -10.19 7.40 10.62
C LEU A 306 -11.70 7.38 10.87
N ASP A 307 -12.17 8.28 11.73
CA ASP A 307 -13.59 8.48 11.95
C ASP A 307 -14.29 8.92 10.65
N ALA A 308 -15.57 8.55 10.51
CA ALA A 308 -16.32 8.87 9.29
C ALA A 308 -16.52 10.39 9.11
N ASP A 309 -16.47 11.13 10.19
CA ASP A 309 -16.60 12.60 10.25
C ASP A 309 -15.25 13.33 10.28
N PHE A 310 -14.13 12.60 10.12
CA PHE A 310 -12.80 13.22 10.06
C PHE A 310 -12.76 14.26 8.92
N ASP A 311 -12.64 15.52 9.29
CA ASP A 311 -12.46 16.63 8.34
C ASP A 311 -11.00 17.08 8.31
N PRO A 312 -10.28 16.87 7.18
CA PRO A 312 -8.89 17.32 7.05
C PRO A 312 -8.72 18.85 7.00
N PHE A 313 -9.81 19.59 6.80
CA PHE A 313 -9.79 21.05 6.69
C PHE A 313 -10.21 21.77 7.97
N GLU A 314 -10.64 21.01 8.99
CA GLU A 314 -10.96 21.57 10.28
C GLU A 314 -9.69 22.10 11.00
N ALA A 315 -9.72 23.32 11.48
CA ALA A 315 -8.62 23.92 12.24
C ALA A 315 -8.62 23.39 13.68
N THR A 316 -7.89 22.30 13.93
CA THR A 316 -7.89 21.58 15.22
C THR A 316 -6.51 21.49 15.90
N LEU A 317 -5.51 22.21 15.39
CA LEU A 317 -4.15 22.27 15.98
C LEU A 317 -3.87 23.67 16.54
#